data_867412f921db1acd83d5be2d5843b203
#
_entry.id   867412f921db1acd83d5be2d5843b203
#
_cell.length_a   1.000
_cell.length_b   1.000
_cell.length_c   1.000
_cell.angle_alpha   90.00
_cell.angle_beta   90.00
_cell.angle_gamma   90.00
#
_symmetry.space_group_name_H-M   'P 1'
#
loop_
_entity.id
_entity.type
_entity.pdbx_description
1 polymer ?
#
loop_
_entity_poly.entity_id
_entity_poly.type
_entity_poly.pdbx_seq_one_letter_code
_entity_poly.pdbx_strand_id
1 'polypeptide(L)'
;MDQDQEAEKKPSKKDAKKKRARRTERRFIAQSSHNAWLVRILGGLGATTLGAGTWGYTYGHAFDADEKLKPIPAYLIAAGAVLTGATIWLGTSSEMPLRVGDPGIAMERGEVRRMPWSAVSQITFESGNLAVVVTGKDESGSTWTFKVPLNAHAEAVGWLVKEALDRIPKVVDIPDRVLEGLPSANPHAGMTVELEPLQVVGKKDAVTGKTISYEPDARVCTRCERVYFKRTVPKKCKCGCLLTELRAQTTVDTSDSMEEDDDDGEADEVDEADDDDAEADDDKRGSGRK
;
A
#
# COMPACT_ATOMS: atom_id res chain seq x y z
N MET A 1 -37.69 -38.13 -24.09
CA MET A 1 -37.53 -36.79 -23.50
C MET A 1 -37.17 -36.99 -22.05
N ASP A 2 -35.89 -37.34 -21.83
CA ASP A 2 -35.35 -37.57 -20.50
C ASP A 2 -34.67 -36.26 -20.04
N GLN A 3 -35.25 -35.68 -18.98
CA GLN A 3 -34.67 -34.51 -18.33
C GLN A 3 -33.67 -35.00 -17.27
N ASP A 4 -32.40 -34.98 -17.62
CA ASP A 4 -31.32 -35.16 -16.67
C ASP A 4 -31.30 -33.95 -15.69
N GLN A 5 -31.88 -34.17 -14.50
CA GLN A 5 -31.71 -33.25 -13.36
C GLN A 5 -30.28 -33.40 -12.83
N GLU A 6 -29.41 -32.53 -13.26
CA GLU A 6 -28.07 -32.31 -12.68
C GLU A 6 -28.25 -31.85 -11.23
N ALA A 7 -28.08 -32.77 -10.30
CA ALA A 7 -28.14 -32.50 -8.86
C ALA A 7 -26.97 -31.58 -8.46
N GLU A 8 -27.25 -30.31 -8.25
CA GLU A 8 -26.35 -29.30 -7.74
C GLU A 8 -25.78 -29.71 -6.37
N LYS A 9 -24.56 -30.24 -6.37
CA LYS A 9 -23.86 -30.76 -5.20
C LYS A 9 -23.51 -29.61 -4.27
N LYS A 10 -24.30 -29.34 -3.24
CA LYS A 10 -24.05 -28.34 -2.21
C LYS A 10 -22.61 -28.51 -1.66
N PRO A 11 -21.76 -27.47 -1.68
CA PRO A 11 -20.41 -27.57 -1.17
C PRO A 11 -20.41 -27.97 0.32
N SER A 12 -19.57 -28.92 0.66
CA SER A 12 -19.47 -29.44 2.02
C SER A 12 -19.02 -28.33 2.98
N LYS A 13 -19.56 -28.34 4.22
CA LYS A 13 -19.18 -27.39 5.28
C LYS A 13 -17.65 -27.34 5.55
N LYS A 14 -16.90 -28.37 5.17
CA LYS A 14 -15.44 -28.45 5.27
C LYS A 14 -14.73 -27.61 4.21
N ASP A 15 -15.31 -27.47 3.01
CA ASP A 15 -14.71 -26.67 1.93
C ASP A 15 -14.88 -25.15 2.18
N ALA A 16 -15.94 -24.76 2.88
CA ALA A 16 -16.18 -23.38 3.30
C ALA A 16 -15.16 -22.88 4.36
N LYS A 17 -14.60 -23.78 5.18
CA LYS A 17 -13.66 -23.41 6.25
C LYS A 17 -12.23 -23.20 5.74
N LYS A 18 -11.89 -23.60 4.51
CA LYS A 18 -10.54 -23.54 3.95
C LYS A 18 -10.28 -22.39 2.98
N LYS A 19 -11.29 -21.60 2.65
CA LYS A 19 -11.07 -20.33 1.95
C LYS A 19 -10.63 -19.30 2.99
N ARG A 20 -9.33 -19.27 3.31
CA ARG A 20 -8.71 -18.07 3.93
C ARG A 20 -9.16 -16.91 3.05
N ALA A 21 -9.86 -15.95 3.65
CA ALA A 21 -10.30 -14.77 2.93
C ALA A 21 -9.09 -14.19 2.20
N ARG A 22 -9.13 -14.21 0.86
CA ARG A 22 -8.03 -13.65 0.06
C ARG A 22 -7.95 -12.18 0.40
N ARG A 23 -6.77 -11.72 0.73
CA ARG A 23 -6.53 -10.30 0.99
C ARG A 23 -6.67 -9.56 -0.33
N THR A 24 -7.42 -8.48 -0.31
CA THR A 24 -7.68 -7.68 -1.49
C THR A 24 -7.28 -6.24 -1.26
N GLU A 25 -6.84 -5.60 -2.31
CA GLU A 25 -6.51 -4.20 -2.38
C GLU A 25 -7.14 -3.61 -3.63
N ARG A 26 -7.64 -2.39 -3.55
CA ARG A 26 -8.17 -1.68 -4.70
C ARG A 26 -7.22 -0.58 -5.12
N ARG A 27 -6.86 -0.59 -6.39
CA ARG A 27 -6.03 0.41 -7.03
C ARG A 27 -6.91 1.44 -7.74
N PHE A 28 -6.77 2.69 -7.33
CA PHE A 28 -7.45 3.82 -7.93
C PHE A 28 -6.45 4.67 -8.71
N ILE A 29 -6.74 4.87 -9.98
CA ILE A 29 -5.96 5.78 -10.84
C ILE A 29 -6.59 7.15 -10.69
N ALA A 30 -5.76 8.20 -10.55
CA ALA A 30 -6.25 9.56 -10.52
C ALA A 30 -7.06 9.85 -11.76
N GLN A 31 -8.24 10.43 -11.57
CA GLN A 31 -9.01 10.93 -12.71
C GLN A 31 -8.21 12.08 -13.32
N SER A 32 -7.98 12.01 -14.63
CA SER A 32 -7.27 13.08 -15.33
C SER A 32 -8.00 14.39 -15.06
N SER A 33 -7.27 15.38 -14.56
CA SER A 33 -7.82 16.71 -14.33
C SER A 33 -8.53 17.22 -15.61
N HIS A 34 -9.51 18.09 -15.45
CA HIS A 34 -10.24 18.72 -16.56
C HIS A 34 -9.34 19.33 -17.64
N ASN A 35 -8.05 19.46 -17.36
CA ASN A 35 -7.03 19.99 -18.25
C ASN A 35 -6.43 18.98 -19.23
N ALA A 36 -6.81 17.70 -19.19
CA ALA A 36 -6.25 16.70 -20.11
C ALA A 36 -6.48 17.04 -21.59
N TRP A 37 -7.62 17.67 -21.92
CA TRP A 37 -7.90 18.16 -23.27
C TRP A 37 -6.99 19.34 -23.64
N LEU A 38 -6.72 20.26 -22.69
CA LEU A 38 -5.79 21.37 -22.90
C LEU A 38 -4.39 20.87 -23.19
N VAL A 39 -3.91 19.88 -22.43
CA VAL A 39 -2.61 19.24 -22.65
C VAL A 39 -2.53 18.63 -24.05
N ARG A 40 -3.60 17.98 -24.52
CA ARG A 40 -3.65 17.41 -25.87
C ARG A 40 -3.62 18.48 -26.96
N ILE A 41 -4.37 19.56 -26.78
CA ILE A 41 -4.40 20.69 -27.75
C ILE A 41 -3.06 21.39 -27.78
N LEU A 42 -2.50 21.75 -26.61
CA LEU A 42 -1.20 22.39 -26.53
C LEU A 42 -0.08 21.50 -27.12
N GLY A 43 -0.13 20.20 -26.86
CA GLY A 43 0.80 19.23 -27.44
C GLY A 43 0.68 19.14 -28.95
N GLY A 44 -0.55 19.11 -29.49
CA GLY A 44 -0.80 19.13 -30.91
C GLY A 44 -0.30 20.41 -31.56
N LEU A 45 -0.63 21.59 -30.99
CA LEU A 45 -0.13 22.88 -31.47
C LEU A 45 1.40 22.98 -31.40
N GLY A 46 2.00 22.50 -30.29
CA GLY A 46 3.45 22.46 -30.14
C GLY A 46 4.13 21.62 -31.24
N ALA A 47 3.62 20.42 -31.49
CA ALA A 47 4.14 19.53 -32.51
C ALA A 47 3.99 20.11 -33.93
N THR A 48 2.83 20.68 -34.22
CA THR A 48 2.58 21.28 -35.56
C THR A 48 3.44 22.52 -35.80
N THR A 49 3.60 23.39 -34.82
CA THR A 49 4.46 24.58 -34.93
C THR A 49 5.94 24.21 -35.03
N LEU A 50 6.40 23.22 -34.30
CA LEU A 50 7.74 22.65 -34.46
C LEU A 50 7.96 22.09 -35.85
N GLY A 51 7.04 21.26 -36.33
CA GLY A 51 7.12 20.64 -37.64
C GLY A 51 7.13 21.68 -38.76
N ALA A 52 6.21 22.67 -38.73
CA ALA A 52 6.14 23.75 -39.68
C ALA A 52 7.41 24.62 -39.66
N GLY A 53 7.91 24.95 -38.48
CA GLY A 53 9.13 25.70 -38.31
C GLY A 53 10.36 24.98 -38.86
N THR A 54 10.51 23.69 -38.56
CA THR A 54 11.61 22.87 -39.08
C THR A 54 11.54 22.70 -40.58
N TRP A 55 10.33 22.45 -41.11
CA TRP A 55 10.14 22.37 -42.58
C TRP A 55 10.44 23.70 -43.26
N GLY A 56 9.96 24.83 -42.73
CA GLY A 56 10.25 26.16 -43.25
C GLY A 56 11.72 26.51 -43.17
N TYR A 57 12.44 26.08 -42.13
CA TYR A 57 13.87 26.29 -41.98
C TYR A 57 14.70 25.49 -43.00
N THR A 58 14.32 24.26 -43.31
CA THR A 58 15.10 23.36 -44.18
C THR A 58 14.72 23.49 -45.65
N TYR A 59 13.45 23.74 -45.98
CA TYR A 59 12.94 23.72 -47.36
C TYR A 59 12.24 25.01 -47.79
N GLY A 60 12.10 25.97 -46.88
CA GLY A 60 11.33 27.19 -47.12
C GLY A 60 12.10 28.27 -47.86
N HIS A 61 12.66 27.98 -49.03
CA HIS A 61 13.39 28.97 -49.89
C HIS A 61 12.62 30.27 -50.13
N ALA A 62 11.28 30.25 -50.05
CA ALA A 62 10.47 31.44 -50.12
C ALA A 62 10.69 32.46 -49.02
N PHE A 63 11.12 31.99 -47.81
CA PHE A 63 11.45 32.86 -46.69
C PHE A 63 12.82 33.53 -46.83
N ASP A 64 13.69 33.02 -47.68
CA ASP A 64 15.01 33.60 -47.94
C ASP A 64 14.92 34.79 -48.93
N ALA A 65 13.87 34.88 -49.73
CA ALA A 65 13.67 35.94 -50.73
C ALA A 65 13.27 37.28 -50.07
N ASP A 66 12.59 37.25 -48.94
CA ASP A 66 12.16 38.44 -48.20
C ASP A 66 12.86 38.50 -46.83
N GLU A 67 13.66 39.55 -46.61
CA GLU A 67 14.45 39.77 -45.39
C GLU A 67 13.57 39.77 -44.10
N LYS A 68 12.33 40.25 -44.21
CA LYS A 68 11.36 40.28 -43.11
C LYS A 68 10.83 38.89 -42.71
N LEU A 69 10.83 37.94 -43.65
CA LEU A 69 10.29 36.59 -43.44
C LEU A 69 11.36 35.59 -42.94
N LYS A 70 12.63 35.88 -43.17
CA LYS A 70 13.75 34.99 -42.72
C LYS A 70 13.69 34.51 -41.29
N PRO A 71 13.31 35.31 -40.26
CA PRO A 71 13.30 34.86 -38.87
C PRO A 71 12.06 34.02 -38.50
N ILE A 72 11.01 33.97 -39.33
CA ILE A 72 9.73 33.30 -39.01
C ILE A 72 9.91 31.82 -38.67
N PRO A 73 10.64 31.01 -39.48
CA PRO A 73 10.82 29.58 -39.12
C PRO A 73 11.50 29.39 -37.76
N ALA A 74 12.47 30.21 -37.40
CA ALA A 74 13.14 30.14 -36.10
C ALA A 74 12.18 30.48 -34.95
N TYR A 75 11.31 31.47 -35.12
CA TYR A 75 10.29 31.80 -34.10
C TYR A 75 9.25 30.68 -33.97
N LEU A 76 8.86 30.01 -35.04
CA LEU A 76 7.96 28.85 -34.99
C LEU A 76 8.60 27.67 -34.23
N ILE A 77 9.89 27.39 -34.47
CA ILE A 77 10.61 26.35 -33.73
C ILE A 77 10.65 26.70 -32.23
N ALA A 78 11.02 27.95 -31.88
CA ALA A 78 11.07 28.39 -30.50
C ALA A 78 9.72 28.31 -29.81
N ALA A 79 8.65 28.79 -30.44
CA ALA A 79 7.29 28.71 -29.92
C ALA A 79 6.82 27.27 -29.75
N GLY A 80 7.09 26.43 -30.74
CA GLY A 80 6.77 24.99 -30.65
C GLY A 80 7.51 24.26 -29.54
N ALA A 81 8.78 24.59 -29.32
CA ALA A 81 9.58 24.04 -28.20
C ALA A 81 9.00 24.44 -26.83
N VAL A 82 8.62 25.72 -26.66
CA VAL A 82 8.01 26.23 -25.43
C VAL A 82 6.66 25.52 -25.16
N LEU A 83 5.79 25.41 -26.18
CA LEU A 83 4.49 24.74 -26.07
C LEU A 83 4.66 23.27 -25.73
N THR A 84 5.59 22.57 -26.37
CA THR A 84 5.89 21.16 -26.09
C THR A 84 6.43 20.98 -24.68
N GLY A 85 7.36 21.84 -24.25
CA GLY A 85 7.90 21.85 -22.89
C GLY A 85 6.81 22.08 -21.84
N ALA A 86 5.93 23.07 -22.07
CA ALA A 86 4.78 23.31 -21.19
C ALA A 86 3.82 22.12 -21.14
N THR A 87 3.59 21.44 -22.27
CA THR A 87 2.75 20.24 -22.33
C THR A 87 3.33 19.08 -21.52
N ILE A 88 4.64 18.84 -21.62
CA ILE A 88 5.34 17.82 -20.84
C ILE A 88 5.24 18.17 -19.36
N TRP A 89 5.51 19.41 -18.98
CA TRP A 89 5.45 19.86 -17.60
C TRP A 89 4.06 19.71 -16.98
N LEU A 90 3.01 20.12 -17.70
CA LEU A 90 1.61 19.97 -17.27
C LEU A 90 1.18 18.49 -17.26
N GLY A 91 1.65 17.68 -18.20
CA GLY A 91 1.31 16.25 -18.30
C GLY A 91 1.98 15.38 -17.25
N THR A 92 3.15 15.75 -16.75
CA THR A 92 3.87 15.01 -15.69
C THR A 92 3.36 15.29 -14.28
N SER A 93 2.53 16.31 -14.09
CA SER A 93 1.94 16.67 -12.79
C SER A 93 0.70 15.83 -12.46
N SER A 94 0.58 14.61 -12.97
CA SER A 94 -0.53 13.72 -12.63
C SER A 94 -0.40 13.22 -11.19
N GLU A 95 -1.54 13.24 -10.47
CA GLU A 95 -1.62 12.68 -9.12
C GLU A 95 -1.30 11.17 -9.13
N MET A 96 -0.68 10.71 -8.05
CA MET A 96 -0.21 9.34 -7.95
C MET A 96 -1.35 8.36 -7.72
N PRO A 97 -1.30 7.14 -8.31
CA PRO A 97 -2.28 6.11 -7.99
C PRO A 97 -2.31 5.79 -6.49
N LEU A 98 -3.53 5.64 -5.97
CA LEU A 98 -3.80 5.27 -4.59
C LEU A 98 -4.26 3.82 -4.51
N ARG A 99 -3.79 3.09 -3.51
CA ARG A 99 -4.27 1.75 -3.17
C ARG A 99 -4.86 1.75 -1.78
N VAL A 100 -6.04 1.14 -1.65
CA VAL A 100 -6.75 1.00 -0.37
C VAL A 100 -7.29 -0.42 -0.27
N GLY A 101 -7.01 -1.09 0.83
CA GLY A 101 -7.47 -2.46 1.03
C GLY A 101 -7.12 -3.03 2.39
N ASP A 102 -7.09 -4.36 2.48
CA ASP A 102 -6.85 -5.06 3.74
C ASP A 102 -5.54 -4.66 4.43
N PRO A 103 -4.40 -4.51 3.73
CA PRO A 103 -3.14 -4.20 4.40
C PRO A 103 -3.02 -2.74 4.85
N GLY A 104 -3.84 -1.84 4.33
CA GLY A 104 -3.76 -0.43 4.62
C GLY A 104 -3.97 0.46 3.41
N ILE A 105 -3.29 1.59 3.44
CA ILE A 105 -3.33 2.61 2.40
C ILE A 105 -1.92 2.71 1.79
N ALA A 106 -1.83 2.76 0.46
CA ALA A 106 -0.55 2.90 -0.22
C ALA A 106 -0.63 3.90 -1.38
N MET A 107 0.49 4.59 -1.63
CA MET A 107 0.68 5.45 -2.79
C MET A 107 1.78 4.88 -3.68
N GLU A 108 1.56 4.92 -5.00
CA GLU A 108 2.52 4.49 -6.00
C GLU A 108 3.35 5.69 -6.48
N ARG A 109 4.52 5.90 -5.91
CA ARG A 109 5.49 6.91 -6.36
C ARG A 109 6.79 6.24 -6.82
N GLY A 110 6.69 5.47 -7.91
CA GLY A 110 7.79 4.58 -8.30
C GLY A 110 7.77 3.30 -7.46
N GLU A 111 8.15 3.39 -6.21
CA GLU A 111 7.95 2.33 -5.22
C GLU A 111 6.60 2.47 -4.52
N VAL A 112 5.97 1.33 -4.18
CA VAL A 112 4.72 1.31 -3.42
C VAL A 112 5.02 1.56 -1.96
N ARG A 113 4.75 2.78 -1.49
CA ARG A 113 4.87 3.12 -0.07
C ARG A 113 3.55 2.86 0.63
N ARG A 114 3.57 2.00 1.63
CA ARG A 114 2.37 1.53 2.33
C ARG A 114 2.35 2.00 3.78
N MET A 115 1.15 2.40 4.22
CA MET A 115 0.83 2.71 5.61
C MET A 115 -0.20 1.69 6.10
N PRO A 116 0.17 0.75 6.98
CA PRO A 116 -0.77 -0.23 7.51
C PRO A 116 -1.81 0.45 8.41
N TRP A 117 -3.04 -0.06 8.44
CA TRP A 117 -4.13 0.50 9.25
C TRP A 117 -3.76 0.65 10.73
N SER A 118 -2.92 -0.24 11.23
CA SER A 118 -2.45 -0.22 12.61
C SER A 118 -1.49 0.94 12.91
N ALA A 119 -0.88 1.53 11.90
CA ALA A 119 0.10 2.60 12.01
C ALA A 119 -0.48 3.98 11.65
N VAL A 120 -1.71 4.03 11.13
CA VAL A 120 -2.43 5.30 10.92
C VAL A 120 -2.72 5.93 12.29
N SER A 121 -2.30 7.16 12.46
CA SER A 121 -2.51 7.94 13.69
C SER A 121 -3.70 8.88 13.61
N GLN A 122 -3.96 9.47 12.44
CA GLN A 122 -5.04 10.41 12.23
C GLN A 122 -5.45 10.49 10.76
N ILE A 123 -6.76 10.65 10.53
CA ILE A 123 -7.34 10.96 9.22
C ILE A 123 -8.22 12.20 9.37
N THR A 124 -7.85 13.27 8.68
CA THR A 124 -8.55 14.56 8.74
C THR A 124 -8.99 15.02 7.36
N PHE A 125 -9.88 16.01 7.32
CA PHE A 125 -10.29 16.66 6.08
C PHE A 125 -9.82 18.11 6.05
N GLU A 126 -9.08 18.47 5.03
CA GLU A 126 -8.59 19.83 4.78
C GLU A 126 -9.53 20.55 3.80
N SER A 127 -10.40 21.41 4.33
CA SER A 127 -11.45 22.10 3.53
C SER A 127 -10.86 23.05 2.48
N GLY A 128 -9.72 23.68 2.76
CA GLY A 128 -9.08 24.62 1.83
C GLY A 128 -8.60 23.95 0.53
N ASN A 129 -8.11 22.71 0.61
CA ASN A 129 -7.61 21.97 -0.54
C ASN A 129 -8.56 20.85 -0.99
N LEU A 130 -9.73 20.71 -0.35
CA LEU A 130 -10.67 19.62 -0.57
C LEU A 130 -9.94 18.25 -0.63
N ALA A 131 -9.17 17.96 0.41
CA ALA A 131 -8.33 16.76 0.46
C ALA A 131 -8.51 16.02 1.79
N VAL A 132 -8.47 14.70 1.74
CA VAL A 132 -8.31 13.86 2.93
C VAL A 132 -6.82 13.74 3.22
N VAL A 133 -6.45 14.07 4.45
CA VAL A 133 -5.08 14.00 4.95
C VAL A 133 -4.94 12.80 5.85
N VAL A 134 -4.03 11.91 5.53
CA VAL A 134 -3.72 10.72 6.30
C VAL A 134 -2.32 10.86 6.89
N THR A 135 -2.23 10.74 8.21
CA THR A 135 -0.97 10.80 8.95
C THR A 135 -0.74 9.50 9.70
N GLY A 136 0.48 9.00 9.69
CA GLY A 136 0.83 7.78 10.38
C GLY A 136 2.29 7.40 10.19
N LYS A 137 2.59 6.12 10.33
CA LYS A 137 3.92 5.56 10.07
C LYS A 137 3.83 4.58 8.91
N ASP A 138 4.82 4.61 8.04
CA ASP A 138 4.95 3.63 6.98
C ASP A 138 5.51 2.28 7.49
N GLU A 139 5.68 1.33 6.60
CA GLU A 139 6.25 0.01 6.93
C GLU A 139 7.69 0.10 7.47
N SER A 140 8.43 1.15 7.11
CA SER A 140 9.77 1.43 7.64
C SER A 140 9.75 2.04 9.05
N GLY A 141 8.58 2.45 9.54
CA GLY A 141 8.39 3.13 10.82
C GLY A 141 8.59 4.65 10.76
N SER A 142 8.88 5.21 9.59
CA SER A 142 9.02 6.66 9.39
C SER A 142 7.65 7.34 9.40
N THR A 143 7.56 8.51 10.04
CA THR A 143 6.34 9.31 10.00
C THR A 143 6.08 9.80 8.58
N TRP A 144 4.88 9.57 8.10
CA TRP A 144 4.47 9.95 6.76
C TRP A 144 3.08 10.57 6.79
N THR A 145 2.95 11.69 6.10
CA THR A 145 1.67 12.36 5.88
C THR A 145 1.47 12.53 4.39
N PHE A 146 0.31 12.12 3.90
CA PHE A 146 -0.04 12.33 2.50
C PHE A 146 -1.47 12.87 2.38
N LYS A 147 -1.68 13.62 1.30
CA LYS A 147 -2.96 14.24 0.98
C LYS A 147 -3.56 13.53 -0.22
N VAL A 148 -4.85 13.22 -0.12
CA VAL A 148 -5.64 12.62 -1.20
C VAL A 148 -6.65 13.67 -1.66
N PRO A 149 -6.39 14.37 -2.76
CA PRO A 149 -7.28 15.41 -3.25
C PRO A 149 -8.58 14.80 -3.80
N LEU A 150 -9.71 15.37 -3.38
CA LEU A 150 -11.04 14.88 -3.74
C LEU A 150 -11.32 15.02 -5.24
N ASN A 151 -10.83 16.08 -5.87
CA ASN A 151 -11.01 16.35 -7.28
C ASN A 151 -10.31 15.32 -8.20
N ALA A 152 -9.18 14.75 -7.74
CA ALA A 152 -8.43 13.76 -8.50
C ALA A 152 -8.81 12.32 -8.14
N HIS A 153 -9.27 12.09 -6.90
CA HIS A 153 -9.49 10.76 -6.33
C HIS A 153 -10.84 10.61 -5.63
N ALA A 154 -11.91 11.15 -6.20
CA ALA A 154 -13.25 11.15 -5.57
C ALA A 154 -13.69 9.74 -5.11
N GLU A 155 -13.59 8.74 -5.98
CA GLU A 155 -13.97 7.35 -5.66
C GLU A 155 -13.05 6.70 -4.64
N ALA A 156 -11.74 6.99 -4.72
CA ALA A 156 -10.76 6.50 -3.78
C ALA A 156 -10.97 7.08 -2.37
N VAL A 157 -11.31 8.36 -2.27
CA VAL A 157 -11.63 9.02 -0.99
C VAL A 157 -12.85 8.39 -0.33
N GLY A 158 -13.93 8.17 -1.08
CA GLY A 158 -15.13 7.49 -0.56
C GLY A 158 -14.80 6.08 -0.04
N TRP A 159 -14.01 5.31 -0.78
CA TRP A 159 -13.57 3.98 -0.37
C TRP A 159 -12.64 4.02 0.85
N LEU A 160 -11.65 4.92 0.86
CA LEU A 160 -10.72 5.12 1.95
C LEU A 160 -11.43 5.45 3.26
N VAL A 161 -12.35 6.39 3.23
CA VAL A 161 -13.10 6.82 4.43
C VAL A 161 -13.98 5.68 4.93
N LYS A 162 -14.67 4.94 4.05
CA LYS A 162 -15.45 3.77 4.43
C LYS A 162 -14.59 2.72 5.13
N GLU A 163 -13.48 2.30 4.51
CA GLU A 163 -12.57 1.30 5.09
C GLU A 163 -11.97 1.79 6.42
N ALA A 164 -11.67 3.08 6.53
CA ALA A 164 -11.15 3.67 7.76
C ALA A 164 -12.20 3.64 8.89
N LEU A 165 -13.44 4.01 8.62
CA LEU A 165 -14.54 3.95 9.59
C LEU A 165 -14.83 2.52 10.05
N ASP A 166 -14.78 1.55 9.12
CA ASP A 166 -14.98 0.14 9.44
C ASP A 166 -13.84 -0.44 10.28
N ARG A 167 -12.59 -0.04 10.02
CA ARG A 167 -11.39 -0.64 10.63
C ARG A 167 -10.85 0.13 11.83
N ILE A 168 -10.77 1.44 11.73
CA ILE A 168 -10.11 2.32 12.71
C ILE A 168 -10.92 3.59 13.01
N PRO A 169 -12.21 3.50 13.39
CA PRO A 169 -13.08 4.67 13.54
C PRO A 169 -12.54 5.73 14.52
N LYS A 170 -11.71 5.33 15.48
CA LYS A 170 -11.18 6.22 16.52
C LYS A 170 -10.16 7.26 16.03
N VAL A 171 -9.55 7.02 14.86
CA VAL A 171 -8.53 7.92 14.29
C VAL A 171 -9.08 8.77 13.14
N VAL A 172 -10.35 8.56 12.79
CA VAL A 172 -11.06 9.37 11.79
C VAL A 172 -11.61 10.62 12.50
N ASP A 173 -11.02 11.75 12.17
CA ASP A 173 -11.37 13.08 12.72
C ASP A 173 -11.90 13.94 11.56
N ILE A 174 -13.03 13.52 11.02
CA ILE A 174 -13.74 14.21 9.94
C ILE A 174 -15.14 14.55 10.48
N PRO A 175 -15.56 15.81 10.44
CA PRO A 175 -16.90 16.19 10.89
C PRO A 175 -18.00 15.48 10.10
N ASP A 176 -19.09 15.07 10.77
CA ASP A 176 -20.21 14.34 10.16
C ASP A 176 -20.79 15.05 8.94
N ARG A 177 -20.92 16.37 9.01
CA ARG A 177 -21.38 17.20 7.89
C ARG A 177 -20.50 17.07 6.65
N VAL A 178 -19.20 16.86 6.83
CA VAL A 178 -18.25 16.64 5.72
C VAL A 178 -18.37 15.22 5.21
N LEU A 179 -18.51 14.24 6.13
CA LEU A 179 -18.70 12.84 5.77
C LEU A 179 -19.93 12.63 4.88
N GLU A 180 -21.03 13.28 5.17
CA GLU A 180 -22.25 13.25 4.35
C GLU A 180 -22.06 13.83 2.95
N GLY A 181 -21.16 14.80 2.80
CA GLY A 181 -20.81 15.43 1.52
C GLY A 181 -19.75 14.68 0.70
N LEU A 182 -19.10 13.67 1.28
CA LEU A 182 -18.09 12.88 0.56
C LEU A 182 -18.75 11.90 -0.43
N PRO A 183 -18.04 11.56 -1.54
CA PRO A 183 -18.52 10.54 -2.46
C PRO A 183 -18.74 9.21 -1.74
N SER A 184 -19.86 8.57 -2.03
CA SER A 184 -20.14 7.23 -1.51
C SER A 184 -19.16 6.21 -2.08
N ALA A 185 -18.77 5.22 -1.26
CA ALA A 185 -17.91 4.13 -1.72
C ALA A 185 -18.62 3.27 -2.77
N ASN A 186 -18.17 3.36 -4.02
CA ASN A 186 -18.70 2.55 -5.11
C ASN A 186 -18.03 1.16 -5.13
N PRO A 187 -18.79 0.05 -4.99
CA PRO A 187 -18.22 -1.29 -5.01
C PRO A 187 -17.56 -1.67 -6.33
N HIS A 188 -17.85 -0.97 -7.41
CA HIS A 188 -17.25 -1.20 -8.73
C HIS A 188 -16.08 -0.26 -9.04
N ALA A 189 -15.78 0.69 -8.16
CA ALA A 189 -14.69 1.63 -8.33
C ALA A 189 -13.33 0.98 -8.06
N GLY A 190 -12.34 1.39 -8.85
CA GLY A 190 -10.97 0.90 -8.75
C GLY A 190 -10.79 -0.52 -9.28
N MET A 191 -9.53 -0.87 -9.51
CA MET A 191 -9.12 -2.21 -9.93
C MET A 191 -8.82 -3.06 -8.70
N THR A 192 -9.49 -4.19 -8.53
CA THR A 192 -9.21 -5.12 -7.44
C THR A 192 -7.93 -5.91 -7.75
N VAL A 193 -6.99 -5.89 -6.83
CA VAL A 193 -5.74 -6.64 -6.88
C VAL A 193 -5.76 -7.65 -5.74
N GLU A 194 -5.57 -8.92 -6.07
CA GLU A 194 -5.39 -9.97 -5.06
C GLU A 194 -3.97 -9.89 -4.52
N LEU A 195 -3.83 -9.98 -3.21
CA LEU A 195 -2.55 -9.95 -2.53
C LEU A 195 -2.17 -11.33 -2.00
N GLU A 196 -0.89 -11.53 -1.89
CA GLU A 196 -0.35 -12.70 -1.21
C GLU A 196 -0.79 -12.74 0.27
N PRO A 197 -0.87 -13.93 0.88
CA PRO A 197 -1.14 -14.07 2.31
C PRO A 197 -0.17 -13.23 3.14
N LEU A 198 -0.67 -12.74 4.28
CA LEU A 198 0.17 -11.94 5.18
C LEU A 198 1.35 -12.77 5.68
N GLN A 199 2.56 -12.35 5.35
CA GLN A 199 3.76 -12.91 5.95
C GLN A 199 3.86 -12.44 7.41
N VAL A 200 3.70 -13.34 8.36
CA VAL A 200 3.74 -13.04 9.81
C VAL A 200 5.10 -13.30 10.43
N VAL A 201 5.90 -14.18 9.83
CA VAL A 201 7.27 -14.47 10.27
C VAL A 201 8.13 -13.22 10.10
N GLY A 202 8.88 -12.87 11.14
CA GLY A 202 9.67 -11.64 11.20
C GLY A 202 8.91 -10.42 11.73
N LYS A 203 7.57 -10.46 11.86
CA LYS A 203 6.81 -9.38 12.49
C LYS A 203 6.90 -9.42 14.00
N LYS A 204 6.79 -8.24 14.62
CA LYS A 204 6.81 -8.11 16.08
C LYS A 204 5.42 -8.28 16.67
N ASP A 205 5.33 -9.03 17.75
CA ASP A 205 4.11 -9.11 18.56
C ASP A 205 3.70 -7.73 19.11
N ALA A 206 2.44 -7.39 18.98
CA ALA A 206 1.93 -6.07 19.35
C ALA A 206 1.86 -5.83 20.89
N VAL A 207 2.03 -6.88 21.72
CA VAL A 207 2.02 -6.81 23.18
C VAL A 207 3.44 -6.83 23.73
N THR A 208 4.22 -7.85 23.36
CA THR A 208 5.55 -8.09 23.93
C THR A 208 6.69 -7.47 23.13
N GLY A 209 6.44 -7.08 21.87
CA GLY A 209 7.48 -6.59 20.96
C GLY A 209 8.45 -7.66 20.45
N LYS A 210 8.30 -8.93 20.87
CA LYS A 210 9.14 -10.02 20.41
C LYS A 210 8.84 -10.38 18.97
N THR A 211 9.86 -10.76 18.22
CA THR A 211 9.72 -11.19 16.82
C THR A 211 9.10 -12.58 16.75
N ILE A 212 8.12 -12.77 15.86
CA ILE A 212 7.48 -14.04 15.60
C ILE A 212 8.31 -14.79 14.58
N SER A 213 8.85 -15.94 14.97
CA SER A 213 9.69 -16.79 14.12
C SER A 213 8.93 -17.96 13.52
N TYR A 214 7.76 -18.31 14.08
CA TYR A 214 6.97 -19.46 13.64
C TYR A 214 5.52 -19.04 13.35
N GLU A 215 5.03 -19.29 12.13
CA GLU A 215 3.71 -18.82 11.67
C GLU A 215 2.54 -19.37 12.50
N PRO A 216 2.49 -20.65 12.90
CA PRO A 216 1.41 -21.21 13.72
C PRO A 216 1.25 -20.56 15.10
N ASP A 217 2.31 -19.93 15.63
CA ASP A 217 2.26 -19.18 16.90
C ASP A 217 1.69 -17.78 16.73
N ALA A 218 1.44 -17.36 15.50
CA ALA A 218 0.90 -16.04 15.23
C ALA A 218 -0.62 -16.06 15.19
N ARG A 219 -1.21 -15.00 15.73
CA ARG A 219 -2.63 -14.67 15.59
C ARG A 219 -2.74 -13.27 15.04
N VAL A 220 -3.56 -13.08 14.00
CA VAL A 220 -3.69 -11.80 13.31
C VAL A 220 -5.06 -11.23 13.53
N CYS A 221 -5.13 -9.97 13.94
CA CYS A 221 -6.40 -9.26 14.06
C CYS A 221 -6.99 -9.05 12.65
N THR A 222 -8.20 -9.56 12.41
CA THR A 222 -8.90 -9.48 11.12
C THR A 222 -9.21 -8.05 10.69
N ARG A 223 -9.25 -7.11 11.64
CA ARG A 223 -9.65 -5.72 11.38
C ARG A 223 -8.48 -4.80 11.02
N CYS A 224 -7.35 -4.93 11.71
CA CYS A 224 -6.20 -4.02 11.55
C CYS A 224 -4.87 -4.73 11.28
N GLU A 225 -4.90 -6.04 11.08
CA GLU A 225 -3.74 -6.90 10.78
C GLU A 225 -2.59 -6.84 11.80
N ARG A 226 -2.85 -6.35 13.02
CA ARG A 226 -1.87 -6.49 14.11
C ARG A 226 -1.65 -7.95 14.43
N VAL A 227 -0.38 -8.29 14.62
CA VAL A 227 0.07 -9.66 14.88
C VAL A 227 0.31 -9.83 16.38
N TYR A 228 -0.10 -10.97 16.91
CA TYR A 228 0.03 -11.36 18.32
C TYR A 228 0.60 -12.76 18.41
N PHE A 229 1.41 -13.03 19.45
CA PHE A 229 1.69 -14.42 19.82
C PHE A 229 0.42 -15.08 20.35
N LYS A 230 0.22 -16.36 20.03
CA LYS A 230 -0.94 -17.13 20.48
C LYS A 230 -1.13 -17.10 22.01
N ARG A 231 -0.04 -17.02 22.78
CA ARG A 231 -0.07 -16.97 24.26
C ARG A 231 -0.36 -15.57 24.82
N THR A 232 -0.18 -14.51 24.05
CA THR A 232 -0.29 -13.10 24.50
C THR A 232 -1.45 -12.35 23.88
N VAL A 233 -2.38 -13.05 23.20
CA VAL A 233 -3.56 -12.43 22.58
C VAL A 233 -4.41 -11.71 23.63
N PRO A 234 -4.58 -10.38 23.57
CA PRO A 234 -5.40 -9.63 24.50
C PRO A 234 -6.89 -9.88 24.25
N LYS A 235 -7.75 -9.58 25.23
CA LYS A 235 -9.21 -9.67 25.03
C LYS A 235 -9.71 -8.73 23.92
N LYS A 236 -9.07 -7.57 23.79
CA LYS A 236 -9.45 -6.51 22.86
C LYS A 236 -8.21 -5.95 22.17
N CYS A 237 -8.26 -5.84 20.84
CA CYS A 237 -7.22 -5.19 20.06
C CYS A 237 -7.21 -3.68 20.28
N LYS A 238 -6.08 -3.01 20.04
CA LYS A 238 -5.98 -1.55 20.08
C LYS A 238 -6.94 -0.85 19.07
N CYS A 239 -7.33 -1.52 17.98
CA CYS A 239 -8.34 -1.01 17.04
C CYS A 239 -9.79 -1.10 17.58
N GLY A 240 -9.99 -1.76 18.73
CA GLY A 240 -11.30 -1.94 19.35
C GLY A 240 -11.97 -3.30 19.04
N CYS A 241 -11.44 -4.10 18.14
CA CYS A 241 -11.95 -5.44 17.81
C CYS A 241 -11.79 -6.41 18.99
N LEU A 242 -12.82 -7.22 19.25
CA LEU A 242 -12.74 -8.32 20.21
C LEU A 242 -11.95 -9.49 19.59
N LEU A 243 -11.01 -10.03 20.35
CA LEU A 243 -10.13 -11.12 19.91
C LEU A 243 -10.48 -12.44 20.61
N THR A 244 -11.73 -12.59 21.06
CA THR A 244 -12.21 -13.79 21.78
C THR A 244 -12.06 -15.06 20.97
N GLU A 245 -12.39 -15.03 19.68
CA GLU A 245 -12.24 -16.17 18.77
C GLU A 245 -10.78 -16.60 18.58
N LEU A 246 -9.87 -15.65 18.48
CA LEU A 246 -8.44 -15.92 18.36
C LEU A 246 -7.87 -16.53 19.64
N ARG A 247 -8.42 -16.16 20.80
CA ARG A 247 -8.06 -16.77 22.11
C ARG A 247 -8.62 -18.18 22.26
N ALA A 248 -9.86 -18.42 21.79
CA ALA A 248 -10.47 -19.75 21.82
C ALA A 248 -9.70 -20.75 20.97
N GLN A 249 -9.22 -20.35 19.79
CA GLN A 249 -8.35 -21.17 18.95
C GLN A 249 -7.02 -21.54 19.66
N THR A 250 -6.53 -20.70 20.55
CA THR A 250 -5.31 -20.93 21.32
C THR A 250 -5.50 -22.04 22.38
N THR A 251 -6.66 -22.12 23.00
CA THR A 251 -6.94 -23.15 24.04
C THR A 251 -7.13 -24.55 23.43
N VAL A 252 -7.66 -24.63 22.21
CA VAL A 252 -7.82 -25.91 21.50
C VAL A 252 -6.48 -26.48 21.06
N ASP A 253 -5.55 -25.64 20.58
CA ASP A 253 -4.21 -26.09 20.15
C ASP A 253 -3.33 -26.57 21.33
N THR A 254 -3.67 -26.18 22.57
CA THR A 254 -2.88 -26.56 23.76
C THR A 254 -3.35 -27.88 24.37
N SER A 255 -4.61 -28.28 24.12
CA SER A 255 -5.14 -29.56 24.59
C SER A 255 -4.71 -30.75 23.71
N ASP A 256 -4.39 -30.53 22.42
CA ASP A 256 -3.92 -31.58 21.51
C ASP A 256 -2.41 -31.91 21.65
N SER A 257 -1.65 -31.11 22.43
CA SER A 257 -0.21 -31.31 22.62
C SER A 257 0.17 -31.92 23.98
N MET A 258 -0.82 -32.39 24.76
CA MET A 258 -0.62 -33.12 26.01
C MET A 258 -1.15 -34.56 25.90
N GLU A 259 -0.92 -35.26 24.81
CA GLU A 259 -0.86 -36.71 24.80
C GLU A 259 0.61 -37.09 25.02
N GLU A 260 0.83 -37.49 26.22
CA GLU A 260 1.89 -38.17 26.86
C GLU A 260 2.59 -39.15 25.93
N ASP A 261 3.86 -38.86 25.63
CA ASP A 261 4.84 -39.91 25.38
C ASP A 261 5.62 -40.11 26.69
N ASP A 262 5.01 -40.93 27.58
CA ASP A 262 5.72 -41.68 28.57
C ASP A 262 6.52 -42.77 27.85
N ASP A 263 7.70 -42.44 27.35
CA ASP A 263 8.68 -43.41 26.95
C ASP A 263 9.80 -43.45 27.98
N ASP A 264 9.67 -44.46 28.85
CA ASP A 264 10.70 -44.94 29.76
C ASP A 264 11.89 -45.42 28.92
N GLY A 265 12.94 -44.64 28.87
CA GLY A 265 14.18 -44.94 28.13
C GLY A 265 15.41 -44.63 28.97
N GLU A 266 15.77 -45.63 29.76
CA GLU A 266 17.10 -46.04 30.23
C GLU A 266 18.24 -45.00 30.22
N ALA A 267 18.76 -44.81 31.43
CA ALA A 267 20.02 -44.18 31.75
C ALA A 267 21.19 -44.92 31.01
N ASP A 268 21.92 -44.22 30.21
CA ASP A 268 23.30 -44.57 29.90
C ASP A 268 24.21 -43.46 30.44
N GLU A 269 24.90 -43.87 31.53
CA GLU A 269 26.10 -43.22 32.03
C GLU A 269 27.19 -43.35 30.97
N VAL A 270 27.76 -42.23 30.50
CA VAL A 270 29.10 -42.25 29.90
C VAL A 270 29.88 -41.03 30.39
N ASP A 271 30.80 -41.38 31.22
CA ASP A 271 32.14 -40.88 31.53
C ASP A 271 32.61 -39.49 31.08
N GLU A 272 33.21 -38.91 32.11
CA GLU A 272 34.17 -37.81 32.11
C GLU A 272 35.29 -37.96 31.11
N ALA A 273 35.62 -36.88 30.45
CA ALA A 273 37.01 -36.60 30.03
C ALA A 273 37.23 -35.09 30.06
N ASP A 274 38.06 -34.71 30.99
CA ASP A 274 38.85 -33.50 31.02
C ASP A 274 39.57 -33.27 29.70
N ASP A 275 39.67 -32.01 29.29
CA ASP A 275 40.95 -31.49 28.80
C ASP A 275 40.95 -29.95 28.84
N ASP A 276 41.93 -29.51 29.59
CA ASP A 276 42.47 -28.16 29.71
C ASP A 276 43.07 -27.67 28.38
N ASP A 277 43.20 -26.40 28.30
CA ASP A 277 44.27 -25.53 27.77
C ASP A 277 43.66 -24.33 27.04
N ALA A 278 43.75 -23.16 27.55
CA ALA A 278 44.88 -22.23 27.72
C ALA A 278 45.16 -21.39 26.48
N GLU A 279 45.43 -20.15 26.78
CA GLU A 279 46.15 -19.07 26.07
C GLU A 279 45.27 -18.18 25.15
N ALA A 280 44.99 -16.91 25.51
CA ALA A 280 45.83 -15.71 25.66
C ALA A 280 46.42 -15.24 24.33
N ASP A 281 45.97 -14.06 23.90
CA ASP A 281 46.76 -12.92 23.36
C ASP A 281 45.76 -11.89 22.82
N ASP A 282 45.62 -10.72 23.38
CA ASP A 282 46.44 -9.51 23.39
C ASP A 282 46.79 -8.99 21.98
N ASP A 283 46.25 -7.91 21.57
CA ASP A 283 46.91 -6.71 21.04
C ASP A 283 45.87 -5.76 20.39
N LYS A 284 45.61 -4.62 21.05
CA LYS A 284 46.20 -3.30 20.82
C LYS A 284 45.99 -2.65 19.45
N ARG A 285 45.46 -1.43 19.61
CA ARG A 285 45.76 -0.18 18.88
C ARG A 285 45.12 0.05 17.52
N GLY A 286 44.49 1.19 17.45
CA GLY A 286 44.93 2.47 16.88
C GLY A 286 43.72 3.25 16.39
N SER A 287 43.26 4.30 16.99
CA SER A 287 43.73 5.67 16.86
C SER A 287 43.82 6.20 15.41
N GLY A 288 43.04 7.25 15.16
CA GLY A 288 43.19 8.13 14.01
C GLY A 288 41.89 8.74 13.55
N ARG A 289 41.34 9.81 14.12
CA ARG A 289 41.58 11.22 13.75
C ARG A 289 41.68 11.49 12.22
N LYS A 290 40.56 11.95 11.64
CA LYS A 290 40.44 13.32 11.11
C LYS A 290 38.98 13.55 10.70
#